data_ee12412608ab94387e120777f7e59356
#
_entry.id   ee12412608ab94387e120777f7e59356
#
_cell.length_a   1.000
_cell.length_b   1.000
_cell.length_c   1.000
_cell.angle_alpha   90.00
_cell.angle_beta   90.00
_cell.angle_gamma   90.00
#
_symmetry.space_group_name_H-M   'P 1'
#
loop_
_entity.id
_entity.type
_entity.pdbx_description
1 polymer ?
#
loop_
_entity_poly.entity_id
_entity_poly.type
_entity_poly.pdbx_seq_one_letter_code
_entity_poly.pdbx_strand_id
1 'polypeptide(L)'
;MNNLTREDFIKLDTLDPIKKAREEFSLPKDIIYFDGNSLGPLPKNTIKSLDSVIQREWGDGLVRSWNDENWINLPRNLGNQIAPLIGAKEGEVIVVDSTSVNLFKVLSSALLLNKNRKVIVSESGNFPSDLYILEGVNKMFGESYERCLMDEGDEEIEKYIDSSTAVVVLSH
;
A
#
# COMPACT_ATOMS: atom_id res chain seq x y z
N MET A 1 -20.97 19.80 -20.61
CA MET A 1 -19.56 19.36 -20.50
C MET A 1 -18.91 19.76 -21.82
N ASN A 2 -17.87 20.58 -21.79
CA ASN A 2 -17.14 20.91 -23.04
C ASN A 2 -16.44 19.65 -23.52
N ASN A 3 -16.75 19.22 -24.75
CA ASN A 3 -16.07 18.10 -25.37
C ASN A 3 -14.61 18.51 -25.66
N LEU A 4 -13.67 18.02 -24.84
CA LEU A 4 -12.25 18.19 -25.06
C LEU A 4 -11.84 17.48 -26.36
N THR A 5 -11.06 18.17 -27.19
CA THR A 5 -10.49 17.64 -28.42
C THR A 5 -9.10 17.06 -28.17
N ARG A 6 -8.57 16.31 -29.14
CA ARG A 6 -7.19 15.81 -29.07
C ARG A 6 -6.16 16.95 -28.94
N GLU A 7 -6.42 18.07 -29.55
CA GLU A 7 -5.53 19.24 -29.50
C GLU A 7 -5.49 19.86 -28.10
N ASP A 8 -6.63 19.81 -27.36
CA ASP A 8 -6.68 20.28 -25.98
C ASP A 8 -5.83 19.40 -25.06
N PHE A 9 -5.87 18.05 -25.25
CA PHE A 9 -5.01 17.13 -24.50
C PHE A 9 -3.52 17.34 -24.83
N ILE A 10 -3.15 17.55 -26.10
CA ILE A 10 -1.75 17.85 -26.48
C ILE A 10 -1.26 19.14 -25.80
N LYS A 11 -2.11 20.16 -25.68
CA LYS A 11 -1.77 21.39 -24.94
C LYS A 11 -1.56 21.10 -23.45
N LEU A 12 -2.44 20.30 -22.82
CA LEU A 12 -2.30 19.89 -21.42
C LEU A 12 -0.97 19.15 -21.19
N ASP A 13 -0.64 18.18 -22.04
CA ASP A 13 0.63 17.45 -21.97
C ASP A 13 1.84 18.39 -22.10
N THR A 14 1.73 19.42 -22.96
CA THR A 14 2.81 20.41 -23.14
C THR A 14 3.03 21.27 -21.90
N LEU A 15 1.96 21.59 -21.18
CA LEU A 15 1.96 22.44 -19.98
C LEU A 15 2.22 21.63 -18.69
N ASP A 16 2.22 20.30 -18.74
CA ASP A 16 2.43 19.47 -17.58
C ASP A 16 3.84 19.70 -16.98
N PRO A 17 3.94 20.19 -15.74
CA PRO A 17 5.22 20.45 -15.09
C PRO A 17 6.04 19.19 -14.82
N ILE A 18 5.40 18.04 -14.73
CA ILE A 18 6.06 16.76 -14.45
C ILE A 18 6.26 15.88 -15.69
N LYS A 19 5.96 16.36 -16.88
CA LYS A 19 6.08 15.58 -18.14
C LYS A 19 7.43 14.89 -18.32
N LYS A 20 8.51 15.49 -17.83
CA LYS A 20 9.86 14.92 -17.89
C LYS A 20 10.04 13.69 -16.96
N ALA A 21 9.22 13.56 -15.94
CA ALA A 21 9.31 12.40 -15.02
C ALA A 21 9.08 11.07 -15.75
N ARG A 22 8.33 11.07 -16.87
CA ARG A 22 8.15 9.88 -17.71
C ARG A 22 9.48 9.34 -18.24
N GLU A 23 10.47 10.20 -18.47
CA GLU A 23 11.78 9.84 -18.99
C GLU A 23 12.62 9.03 -17.99
N GLU A 24 12.27 9.09 -16.69
CA GLU A 24 12.94 8.33 -15.63
C GLU A 24 12.53 6.85 -15.60
N PHE A 25 11.49 6.47 -16.38
CA PHE A 25 10.97 5.11 -16.39
C PHE A 25 11.28 4.39 -17.71
N SER A 26 11.44 3.06 -17.61
CA SER A 26 11.56 2.16 -18.75
C SER A 26 10.17 1.64 -19.11
N LEU A 27 9.57 2.22 -20.16
CA LEU A 27 8.24 1.85 -20.64
C LEU A 27 8.34 1.13 -21.98
N PRO A 28 7.60 0.05 -22.20
CA PRO A 28 7.47 -0.59 -23.51
C PRO A 28 6.94 0.39 -24.54
N LYS A 29 7.43 0.31 -25.79
CA LYS A 29 7.10 1.30 -26.84
C LYS A 29 5.67 1.21 -27.33
N ASP A 30 5.10 0.00 -27.34
CA ASP A 30 3.81 -0.32 -27.98
C ASP A 30 2.68 -0.55 -26.97
N ILE A 31 2.91 -0.16 -25.69
CA ILE A 31 1.93 -0.32 -24.61
C ILE A 31 1.58 1.03 -24.04
N ILE A 32 0.30 1.33 -23.94
CA ILE A 32 -0.23 2.41 -23.13
C ILE A 32 -0.52 1.85 -21.75
N TYR A 33 0.37 2.16 -20.79
CA TYR A 33 0.31 1.57 -19.46
C TYR A 33 -0.33 2.54 -18.47
N PHE A 34 -1.50 2.16 -17.93
CA PHE A 34 -2.27 2.95 -16.95
C PHE A 34 -2.47 2.22 -15.60
N ASP A 35 -1.85 1.05 -15.42
CA ASP A 35 -2.00 0.23 -14.23
C ASP A 35 -0.81 0.37 -13.27
N GLY A 36 -0.25 1.58 -13.18
CA GLY A 36 0.88 1.89 -12.31
C GLY A 36 0.58 1.80 -10.82
N ASN A 37 -0.70 1.80 -10.42
CA ASN A 37 -1.15 1.56 -9.06
C ASN A 37 -1.01 0.08 -8.64
N SER A 38 -1.21 -0.87 -9.56
CA SER A 38 -1.00 -2.30 -9.30
C SER A 38 0.49 -2.66 -9.32
N LEU A 39 1.20 -2.23 -10.38
CA LEU A 39 2.64 -2.41 -10.53
C LEU A 39 3.23 -1.20 -11.24
N GLY A 40 4.03 -0.40 -10.55
CA GLY A 40 4.73 0.73 -11.13
C GLY A 40 5.69 0.32 -12.24
N PRO A 41 5.85 1.15 -13.31
CA PRO A 41 6.85 0.89 -14.33
C PRO A 41 8.26 0.97 -13.73
N LEU A 42 9.21 0.23 -14.35
CA LEU A 42 10.58 0.14 -13.87
C LEU A 42 11.30 1.50 -13.94
N PRO A 43 11.72 2.10 -12.81
CA PRO A 43 12.59 3.26 -12.83
C PRO A 43 13.98 2.90 -13.37
N LYS A 44 14.54 3.71 -14.26
CA LYS A 44 15.83 3.41 -14.90
C LYS A 44 16.99 3.22 -13.92
N ASN A 45 16.97 3.96 -12.83
CA ASN A 45 18.01 3.87 -11.80
C ASN A 45 17.92 2.63 -10.92
N THR A 46 16.81 1.91 -10.90
CA THR A 46 16.61 0.74 -10.02
C THR A 46 17.63 -0.35 -10.28
N ILE A 47 17.93 -0.66 -11.55
CA ILE A 47 18.90 -1.71 -11.92
C ILE A 47 20.26 -1.40 -11.32
N LYS A 48 20.73 -0.15 -11.47
CA LYS A 48 22.03 0.28 -10.94
C LYS A 48 22.06 0.26 -9.41
N SER A 49 20.98 0.66 -8.77
CA SER A 49 20.87 0.63 -7.31
C SER A 49 20.89 -0.80 -6.79
N LEU A 50 20.14 -1.72 -7.42
CA LEU A 50 20.14 -3.14 -7.05
C LEU A 50 21.52 -3.79 -7.25
N ASP A 51 22.21 -3.48 -8.34
CA ASP A 51 23.58 -3.99 -8.58
C ASP A 51 24.52 -3.57 -7.46
N SER A 52 24.46 -2.30 -7.03
CA SER A 52 25.24 -1.80 -5.89
C SER A 52 24.88 -2.53 -4.58
N VAL A 53 23.60 -2.75 -4.31
CA VAL A 53 23.16 -3.49 -3.11
C VAL A 53 23.69 -4.92 -3.13
N ILE A 54 23.58 -5.61 -4.27
CA ILE A 54 23.98 -7.02 -4.38
C ILE A 54 25.51 -7.17 -4.25
N GLN A 55 26.28 -6.40 -5.00
CA GLN A 55 27.70 -6.60 -5.09
C GLN A 55 28.46 -5.97 -3.92
N ARG A 56 28.20 -4.69 -3.65
CA ARG A 56 28.93 -3.94 -2.63
C ARG A 56 28.38 -4.18 -1.23
N GLU A 57 27.08 -3.91 -1.06
CA GLU A 57 26.52 -3.93 0.29
C GLU A 57 26.42 -5.36 0.82
N TRP A 58 25.83 -6.27 0.04
CA TRP A 58 25.73 -7.67 0.43
C TRP A 58 27.02 -8.43 0.20
N GLY A 59 27.56 -8.39 -1.04
CA GLY A 59 28.72 -9.19 -1.42
C GLY A 59 29.96 -8.87 -0.60
N ASP A 60 30.34 -7.60 -0.47
CA ASP A 60 31.53 -7.16 0.25
C ASP A 60 31.23 -6.85 1.73
N GLY A 61 30.08 -6.21 2.01
CA GLY A 61 29.72 -5.75 3.35
C GLY A 61 29.28 -6.86 4.28
N LEU A 62 28.56 -7.88 3.75
CA LEU A 62 28.01 -9.00 4.50
C LEU A 62 27.14 -8.51 5.68
N VAL A 63 27.26 -9.13 6.85
CA VAL A 63 26.50 -8.75 8.04
C VAL A 63 26.77 -7.33 8.53
N ARG A 64 27.94 -6.76 8.22
CA ARG A 64 28.28 -5.40 8.61
C ARG A 64 27.36 -4.34 7.99
N SER A 65 26.78 -4.62 6.82
CA SER A 65 25.90 -3.70 6.09
C SER A 65 24.64 -3.34 6.86
N TRP A 66 24.25 -4.12 7.87
CA TRP A 66 23.20 -3.70 8.78
C TRP A 66 23.50 -2.34 9.44
N ASN A 67 24.77 -2.07 9.76
CA ASN A 67 25.22 -0.82 10.36
C ASN A 67 25.88 0.10 9.32
N ASP A 68 26.84 -0.40 8.55
CA ASP A 68 27.69 0.41 7.66
C ASP A 68 26.86 1.04 6.51
N GLU A 69 25.88 0.30 5.98
CA GLU A 69 24.94 0.75 4.93
C GLU A 69 23.56 1.14 5.51
N ASN A 70 23.45 1.15 6.84
CA ASN A 70 22.25 1.57 7.55
C ASN A 70 20.97 0.76 7.23
N TRP A 71 21.10 -0.53 6.89
CA TRP A 71 19.96 -1.40 6.58
C TRP A 71 18.97 -1.50 7.75
N ILE A 72 19.47 -1.43 8.99
CA ILE A 72 18.64 -1.49 10.20
C ILE A 72 17.57 -0.39 10.22
N ASN A 73 17.85 0.77 9.66
CA ASN A 73 16.95 1.91 9.63
C ASN A 73 16.23 2.08 8.28
N LEU A 74 16.54 1.25 7.27
CA LEU A 74 15.98 1.38 5.93
C LEU A 74 14.43 1.43 5.91
N PRO A 75 13.71 0.54 6.64
CA PRO A 75 12.25 0.56 6.68
C PRO A 75 11.68 1.90 7.17
N ARG A 76 12.30 2.49 8.20
CA ARG A 76 11.90 3.78 8.76
C ARG A 76 12.28 4.94 7.84
N ASN A 77 13.48 4.92 7.28
CA ASN A 77 13.94 5.97 6.39
C ASN A 77 13.08 6.07 5.13
N LEU A 78 12.71 4.95 4.54
CA LEU A 78 11.78 4.91 3.41
C LEU A 78 10.38 5.38 3.83
N GLY A 79 9.90 4.96 5.00
CA GLY A 79 8.64 5.43 5.56
C GLY A 79 8.60 6.94 5.70
N ASN A 80 9.65 7.55 6.22
CA ASN A 80 9.75 9.00 6.38
C ASN A 80 9.78 9.76 5.04
N GLN A 81 10.27 9.14 3.96
CA GLN A 81 10.21 9.71 2.62
C GLN A 81 8.79 9.64 2.02
N ILE A 82 8.03 8.59 2.34
CA ILE A 82 6.65 8.40 1.90
C ILE A 82 5.68 9.28 2.71
N ALA A 83 5.94 9.48 4.00
CA ALA A 83 5.05 10.19 4.92
C ALA A 83 4.50 11.52 4.37
N PRO A 84 5.31 12.44 3.82
CA PRO A 84 4.79 13.70 3.26
C PRO A 84 3.82 13.51 2.07
N LEU A 85 4.00 12.44 1.29
CA LEU A 85 3.18 12.15 0.11
C LEU A 85 1.76 11.71 0.48
N ILE A 86 1.60 11.11 1.66
CA ILE A 86 0.32 10.59 2.16
C ILE A 86 -0.24 11.42 3.33
N GLY A 87 0.35 12.59 3.61
CA GLY A 87 -0.10 13.49 4.67
C GLY A 87 0.22 13.03 6.10
N ALA A 88 1.15 12.08 6.25
CA ALA A 88 1.63 11.61 7.55
C ALA A 88 2.87 12.39 8.02
N LYS A 89 3.20 12.27 9.30
CA LYS A 89 4.37 12.88 9.93
C LYS A 89 5.55 11.92 9.95
N GLU A 90 6.72 12.45 10.23
CA GLU A 90 7.92 11.64 10.48
C GLU A 90 7.68 10.63 11.60
N GLY A 91 8.06 9.37 11.35
CA GLY A 91 7.89 8.26 12.29
C GLY A 91 6.52 7.59 12.29
N GLU A 92 5.54 8.09 11.56
CA GLU A 92 4.20 7.49 11.46
C GLU A 92 4.09 6.44 10.33
N VAL A 93 5.08 6.36 9.45
CA VAL A 93 5.11 5.43 8.31
C VAL A 93 6.32 4.52 8.40
N ILE A 94 6.12 3.26 8.10
CA ILE A 94 7.18 2.25 8.00
C ILE A 94 6.95 1.36 6.78
N VAL A 95 8.01 1.04 6.05
CA VAL A 95 7.97 0.12 4.90
C VAL A 95 8.43 -1.25 5.35
N VAL A 96 7.52 -2.19 5.44
CA VAL A 96 7.78 -3.56 5.91
C VAL A 96 6.89 -4.55 5.18
N ASP A 97 7.29 -5.81 5.14
CA ASP A 97 6.52 -6.98 4.72
C ASP A 97 5.65 -6.82 3.44
N SER A 98 4.72 -7.73 3.25
CA SER A 98 3.66 -7.66 2.23
C SER A 98 2.36 -7.10 2.80
N THR A 99 1.43 -6.71 1.93
CA THR A 99 0.09 -6.25 2.32
C THR A 99 -0.60 -7.25 3.24
N SER A 100 -0.60 -8.54 2.90
CA SER A 100 -1.25 -9.58 3.70
C SER A 100 -0.65 -9.73 5.10
N VAL A 101 0.69 -9.70 5.21
CA VAL A 101 1.37 -9.79 6.52
C VAL A 101 1.10 -8.53 7.35
N ASN A 102 1.12 -7.36 6.73
CA ASN A 102 0.82 -6.11 7.42
C ASN A 102 -0.64 -6.04 7.86
N LEU A 103 -1.58 -6.46 7.02
CA LEU A 103 -2.99 -6.56 7.38
C LEU A 103 -3.19 -7.50 8.58
N PHE A 104 -2.56 -8.67 8.58
CA PHE A 104 -2.59 -9.58 9.73
C PHE A 104 -2.13 -8.89 11.03
N LYS A 105 -0.98 -8.17 10.98
CA LYS A 105 -0.43 -7.48 12.15
C LYS A 105 -1.34 -6.37 12.65
N VAL A 106 -1.82 -5.50 11.74
CA VAL A 106 -2.64 -4.35 12.09
C VAL A 106 -4.00 -4.79 12.60
N LEU A 107 -4.65 -5.74 11.91
CA LEU A 107 -5.94 -6.29 12.30
C LEU A 107 -5.88 -6.95 13.68
N SER A 108 -4.90 -7.82 13.91
CA SER A 108 -4.71 -8.48 15.22
C SER A 108 -4.51 -7.45 16.33
N SER A 109 -3.73 -6.40 16.08
CA SER A 109 -3.50 -5.32 17.04
C SER A 109 -4.77 -4.52 17.31
N ALA A 110 -5.53 -4.18 16.27
CA ALA A 110 -6.77 -3.42 16.39
C ALA A 110 -7.83 -4.18 17.22
N LEU A 111 -7.95 -5.49 16.99
CA LEU A 111 -8.87 -6.35 17.76
C LEU A 111 -8.45 -6.46 19.24
N LEU A 112 -7.16 -6.52 19.52
CA LEU A 112 -6.66 -6.51 20.90
C LEU A 112 -6.88 -5.19 21.62
N LEU A 113 -6.88 -4.06 20.90
CA LEU A 113 -7.19 -2.74 21.46
C LEU A 113 -8.69 -2.58 21.74
N ASN A 114 -9.55 -3.19 20.92
CA ASN A 114 -11.00 -3.06 20.98
C ASN A 114 -11.70 -4.32 21.53
N LYS A 115 -11.16 -4.94 22.56
CA LYS A 115 -11.61 -6.26 23.11
C LYS A 115 -13.10 -6.36 23.43
N ASN A 116 -13.76 -5.24 23.76
CA ASN A 116 -15.17 -5.21 24.14
C ASN A 116 -16.11 -5.11 22.93
N ARG A 117 -15.59 -4.93 21.73
CA ARG A 117 -16.35 -4.87 20.48
C ARG A 117 -16.19 -6.18 19.72
N LYS A 118 -17.23 -6.59 19.00
CA LYS A 118 -17.28 -7.96 18.45
C LYS A 118 -17.53 -8.04 16.94
N VAL A 119 -17.69 -6.92 16.26
CA VAL A 119 -17.98 -6.90 14.83
C VAL A 119 -16.79 -6.41 14.03
N ILE A 120 -16.41 -7.16 12.99
CA ILE A 120 -15.46 -6.79 11.96
C ILE A 120 -16.27 -6.43 10.71
N VAL A 121 -16.22 -5.19 10.28
CA VAL A 121 -16.88 -4.72 9.05
C VAL A 121 -15.88 -4.75 7.90
N SER A 122 -16.29 -5.27 6.73
CA SER A 122 -15.53 -5.25 5.49
C SER A 122 -16.46 -5.25 4.28
N GLU A 123 -15.94 -5.11 3.09
CA GLU A 123 -16.70 -5.23 1.84
C GLU A 123 -16.69 -6.67 1.33
N SER A 124 -17.80 -7.13 0.76
CA SER A 124 -17.89 -8.44 0.10
C SER A 124 -17.02 -8.52 -1.17
N GLY A 125 -16.83 -7.37 -1.84
CA GLY A 125 -15.96 -7.19 -3.00
C GLY A 125 -14.49 -6.92 -2.67
N ASN A 126 -14.09 -6.95 -1.39
CA ASN A 126 -12.70 -6.74 -0.99
C ASN A 126 -11.77 -7.81 -1.58
N PHE A 127 -10.48 -7.52 -1.63
CA PHE A 127 -9.49 -8.45 -2.18
C PHE A 127 -9.61 -9.82 -1.49
N PRO A 128 -9.64 -10.94 -2.24
CA PRO A 128 -9.82 -12.27 -1.63
C PRO A 128 -8.80 -12.61 -0.54
N SER A 129 -7.54 -12.18 -0.71
CA SER A 129 -6.49 -12.36 0.31
C SER A 129 -6.83 -11.67 1.62
N ASP A 130 -7.47 -10.50 1.57
CA ASP A 130 -7.82 -9.73 2.75
C ASP A 130 -8.96 -10.38 3.52
N LEU A 131 -9.97 -10.89 2.80
CA LEU A 131 -11.05 -11.67 3.39
C LEU A 131 -10.54 -12.96 4.03
N TYR A 132 -9.54 -13.64 3.43
CA TYR A 132 -8.90 -14.80 4.03
C TYR A 132 -8.11 -14.46 5.30
N ILE A 133 -7.42 -13.31 5.31
CA ILE A 133 -6.73 -12.83 6.53
C ILE A 133 -7.75 -12.53 7.63
N LEU A 134 -8.86 -11.85 7.32
CA LEU A 134 -9.95 -11.62 8.26
C LEU A 134 -10.47 -12.91 8.87
N GLU A 135 -10.75 -13.91 8.04
CA GLU A 135 -11.23 -15.21 8.49
C GLU A 135 -10.18 -15.93 9.35
N GLY A 136 -8.91 -15.94 8.91
CA GLY A 136 -7.82 -16.59 9.63
C GLY A 136 -7.59 -15.96 11.00
N VAL A 137 -7.58 -14.64 11.09
CA VAL A 137 -7.45 -13.92 12.35
C VAL A 137 -8.64 -14.23 13.28
N ASN A 138 -9.88 -14.20 12.76
CA ASN A 138 -11.05 -14.53 13.56
C ASN A 138 -10.97 -15.96 14.15
N LYS A 139 -10.53 -16.94 13.35
CA LYS A 139 -10.27 -18.30 13.82
C LYS A 139 -9.21 -18.35 14.93
N MET A 140 -8.13 -17.61 14.79
CA MET A 140 -7.08 -17.51 15.82
C MET A 140 -7.59 -16.92 17.14
N PHE A 141 -8.58 -16.03 17.07
CA PHE A 141 -9.26 -15.46 18.25
C PHE A 141 -10.45 -16.31 18.73
N GLY A 142 -10.55 -17.59 18.29
CA GLY A 142 -11.58 -18.53 18.71
C GLY A 142 -12.96 -18.21 18.15
N GLU A 143 -13.02 -17.64 16.94
CA GLU A 143 -14.27 -17.22 16.26
C GLU A 143 -15.11 -16.26 17.10
N SER A 144 -14.43 -15.39 17.87
CA SER A 144 -15.07 -14.49 18.83
C SER A 144 -15.67 -13.23 18.19
N TYR A 145 -15.46 -13.03 16.90
CA TYR A 145 -15.92 -11.86 16.16
C TYR A 145 -16.92 -12.25 15.08
N GLU A 146 -17.98 -11.44 14.95
CA GLU A 146 -18.91 -11.50 13.84
C GLU A 146 -18.35 -10.74 12.66
N ARG A 147 -18.48 -11.26 11.44
CA ARG A 147 -18.09 -10.59 10.20
C ARG A 147 -19.33 -9.98 9.57
N CYS A 148 -19.34 -8.67 9.45
CA CYS A 148 -20.34 -7.92 8.72
C CYS A 148 -19.77 -7.50 7.37
N LEU A 149 -20.21 -8.11 6.28
CA LEU A 149 -19.78 -7.79 4.93
C LEU A 149 -20.80 -6.90 4.26
N MET A 150 -20.35 -5.71 3.91
CA MET A 150 -21.13 -4.75 3.11
C MET A 150 -21.29 -5.29 1.70
N ASP A 151 -22.43 -4.99 1.06
CA ASP A 151 -22.63 -5.31 -0.34
C ASP A 151 -21.67 -4.52 -1.23
N GLU A 152 -21.24 -5.13 -2.33
CA GLU A 152 -20.37 -4.48 -3.30
C GLU A 152 -21.07 -3.26 -3.92
N GLY A 153 -20.41 -2.09 -3.82
CA GLY A 153 -20.93 -0.83 -4.33
C GLY A 153 -21.88 -0.09 -3.38
N ASP A 154 -22.09 -0.57 -2.16
CA ASP A 154 -22.80 0.21 -1.14
C ASP A 154 -21.84 1.29 -0.58
N GLU A 155 -22.15 2.57 -0.89
CA GLU A 155 -21.34 3.71 -0.45
C GLU A 155 -21.68 4.19 0.98
N GLU A 156 -22.73 3.63 1.60
CA GLU A 156 -23.22 4.10 2.90
C GLU A 156 -22.65 3.23 4.05
N ILE A 157 -21.34 3.28 4.25
CA ILE A 157 -20.63 2.51 5.28
C ILE A 157 -21.18 2.73 6.69
N GLU A 158 -21.73 3.91 6.97
CA GLU A 158 -22.26 4.27 8.27
C GLU A 158 -23.42 3.36 8.73
N LYS A 159 -24.10 2.70 7.80
CA LYS A 159 -25.16 1.72 8.12
C LYS A 159 -24.64 0.46 8.81
N TYR A 160 -23.38 0.15 8.58
CA TYR A 160 -22.71 -1.07 9.04
C TYR A 160 -21.87 -0.84 10.31
N ILE A 161 -21.71 0.42 10.73
CA ILE A 161 -20.87 0.80 11.86
C ILE A 161 -21.74 1.20 13.06
N ASP A 162 -21.50 0.52 14.18
CA ASP A 162 -22.14 0.83 15.46
C ASP A 162 -21.18 0.67 16.64
N SER A 163 -21.69 0.74 17.86
CA SER A 163 -20.90 0.59 19.08
C SER A 163 -20.28 -0.80 19.26
N SER A 164 -20.74 -1.81 18.54
CA SER A 164 -20.20 -3.17 18.56
C SER A 164 -19.04 -3.36 17.56
N THR A 165 -18.84 -2.41 16.64
CA THR A 165 -17.80 -2.48 15.60
C THR A 165 -16.40 -2.34 16.20
N ALA A 166 -15.62 -3.40 16.12
CA ALA A 166 -14.24 -3.45 16.61
C ALA A 166 -13.25 -2.83 15.61
N VAL A 167 -13.46 -3.11 14.32
CA VAL A 167 -12.59 -2.65 13.24
C VAL A 167 -13.35 -2.63 11.92
N VAL A 168 -12.96 -1.70 11.05
CA VAL A 168 -13.40 -1.63 9.65
C VAL A 168 -12.19 -1.88 8.76
N VAL A 169 -12.33 -2.77 7.78
CA VAL A 169 -11.27 -3.11 6.82
C VAL A 169 -11.80 -2.89 5.41
N LEU A 170 -11.22 -1.93 4.74
CA LEU A 170 -11.62 -1.51 3.39
C LEU A 170 -10.40 -1.52 2.46
N SER A 171 -10.64 -1.77 1.19
CA SER A 171 -9.72 -1.59 0.08
C SER A 171 -10.23 -0.50 -0.84
N HIS A 172 -9.34 0.29 -1.41
CA HIS A 172 -9.70 1.35 -2.36
C HIS A 172 -9.00 1.11 -3.70
#